data_a82e7f94c94790c8ccb2d36d606cfa5f
#
_entry.id   a82e7f94c94790c8ccb2d36d606cfa5f
#
_cell.length_a   1.000
_cell.length_b   1.000
_cell.length_c   1.000
_cell.angle_alpha   90.00
_cell.angle_beta   90.00
_cell.angle_gamma   90.00
#
_symmetry.space_group_name_H-M   'P 1'
#
loop_
_entity.id
_entity.type
_entity.pdbx_description
1 polymer ?
#
loop_
_entity_poly.entity_id
_entity_poly.type
_entity_poly.pdbx_seq_one_letter_code
_entity_poly.pdbx_strand_id
1 'polypeptide(L)'
;MDNFQIETAQNVSINQNVANVSTRIGSFLLDLLIIAGYVIIMIWILNAIGLVADMESWMIYLIMGLPIFFYSLLFEVLMNGQTPGKYANKIRVVKIDGSKPTFGSYLLRWMLRLIDIDIASGSVALLTILLNGKGQRLGDIAASTTVISEKKRVTIHDTLVADIPDDYVPTFSQVTMLSDADIQSIKELYRSAKRKGNHGVIVKLHQKIIEITDIKTELKPIDFVDVVIKDYNYYTQN
;
A
#
# COMPACT_ATOMS: atom_id res chain seq x y z
N MET A 1 -0.26 -13.17 1.27
CA MET A 1 -0.80 -11.82 1.04
C MET A 1 -0.61 -11.52 -0.42
N ASP A 2 -1.70 -11.44 -1.11
CA ASP A 2 -1.77 -11.64 -2.55
C ASP A 2 -1.25 -10.43 -3.30
N ASN A 3 -0.14 -10.63 -4.01
CA ASN A 3 0.33 -9.69 -5.02
C ASN A 3 -0.61 -9.85 -6.22
N PHE A 4 -1.33 -8.82 -6.56
CA PHE A 4 -2.12 -8.78 -7.77
C PHE A 4 -1.20 -8.31 -8.90
N GLN A 5 -0.95 -9.18 -9.89
CA GLN A 5 -0.24 -8.83 -11.11
C GLN A 5 -1.22 -8.15 -12.07
N ILE A 6 -0.92 -6.91 -12.42
CA ILE A 6 -1.62 -6.18 -13.48
C ILE A 6 -0.79 -6.34 -14.74
N GLU A 7 -1.34 -7.00 -15.75
CA GLU A 7 -0.78 -6.99 -17.09
C GLU A 7 -1.26 -5.73 -17.80
N THR A 8 -0.36 -4.80 -18.02
CA THR A 8 -0.66 -3.60 -18.82
C THR A 8 -0.79 -3.96 -20.29
N ALA A 9 -1.47 -3.12 -21.08
CA ALA A 9 -1.60 -3.28 -22.53
C ALA A 9 -0.25 -3.37 -23.28
N GLN A 10 0.85 -3.05 -22.60
CA GLN A 10 2.23 -3.14 -23.10
C GLN A 10 2.95 -4.42 -22.64
N ASN A 11 2.21 -5.41 -22.12
CA ASN A 11 2.75 -6.69 -21.62
C ASN A 11 3.77 -6.54 -20.47
N VAL A 12 3.67 -5.45 -19.70
CA VAL A 12 4.48 -5.22 -18.48
C VAL A 12 3.64 -5.63 -17.28
N SER A 13 4.10 -6.61 -16.53
CA SER A 13 3.47 -7.04 -15.29
C SER A 13 3.87 -6.10 -14.14
N ILE A 14 2.93 -5.33 -13.62
CA ILE A 14 3.13 -4.47 -12.45
C ILE A 14 2.55 -5.18 -11.24
N ASN A 15 3.37 -5.49 -10.26
CA ASN A 15 2.92 -6.03 -8.98
C ASN A 15 2.31 -4.92 -8.11
N GLN A 16 0.99 -4.91 -7.99
CA GLN A 16 0.27 -3.99 -7.12
C GLN A 16 -0.16 -4.69 -5.82
N ASN A 17 0.00 -4.00 -4.71
CA ASN A 17 -0.44 -4.52 -3.42
C ASN A 17 -1.93 -4.21 -3.22
N VAL A 18 -2.75 -5.23 -3.07
CA VAL A 18 -4.15 -5.06 -2.68
C VAL A 18 -4.23 -4.45 -1.28
N ALA A 19 -5.11 -3.47 -1.10
CA ALA A 19 -5.31 -2.83 0.19
C ALA A 19 -5.91 -3.84 1.20
N ASN A 20 -5.28 -3.94 2.37
CA ASN A 20 -5.76 -4.80 3.45
C ASN A 20 -7.16 -4.37 3.93
N VAL A 21 -7.94 -5.34 4.40
CA VAL A 21 -9.30 -5.10 4.94
C VAL A 21 -9.28 -4.05 6.07
N SER A 22 -8.31 -4.15 6.99
CA SER A 22 -8.15 -3.19 8.09
C SER A 22 -7.94 -1.75 7.59
N THR A 23 -7.14 -1.57 6.52
CA THR A 23 -6.92 -0.24 5.93
C THR A 23 -8.19 0.32 5.28
N ARG A 24 -9.01 -0.55 4.67
CA ARG A 24 -10.31 -0.16 4.09
C ARG A 24 -11.31 0.25 5.16
N ILE A 25 -11.37 -0.51 6.27
CA ILE A 25 -12.21 -0.18 7.44
C ILE A 25 -11.74 1.16 8.04
N GLY A 26 -10.44 1.36 8.23
CA GLY A 26 -9.89 2.62 8.72
C GLY A 26 -10.24 3.81 7.82
N SER A 27 -10.22 3.62 6.49
CA SER A 27 -10.63 4.66 5.54
C SER A 27 -12.13 4.99 5.65
N PHE A 28 -12.96 3.96 5.81
CA PHE A 28 -14.40 4.14 6.00
C PHE A 28 -14.73 4.88 7.31
N LEU A 29 -14.02 4.56 8.41
CA LEU A 29 -14.20 5.26 9.68
C LEU A 29 -13.79 6.73 9.60
N LEU A 30 -12.70 7.05 8.87
CA LEU A 30 -12.29 8.43 8.63
C LEU A 30 -13.33 9.18 7.79
N ASP A 31 -13.88 8.56 6.75
CA ASP A 31 -14.96 9.16 5.95
C ASP A 31 -16.22 9.38 6.81
N LEU A 32 -16.56 8.45 7.72
CA LEU A 32 -17.65 8.59 8.66
C LEU A 32 -17.47 9.79 9.61
N LEU A 33 -16.24 10.00 10.12
CA LEU A 33 -15.93 11.16 10.96
C LEU A 33 -16.08 12.48 10.19
N ILE A 34 -15.69 12.52 8.92
CA ILE A 34 -15.88 13.71 8.06
C ILE A 34 -17.37 13.99 7.85
N ILE A 35 -18.16 12.96 7.56
CA ILE A 35 -19.61 13.07 7.41
C ILE A 35 -20.26 13.53 8.72
N ALA A 36 -19.86 12.99 9.86
CA ALA A 36 -20.34 13.42 11.17
C ALA A 36 -20.02 14.90 11.45
N GLY A 37 -18.79 15.31 11.12
CA GLY A 37 -18.39 16.73 11.20
C GLY A 37 -19.26 17.64 10.32
N TYR A 38 -19.52 17.22 9.08
CA TYR A 38 -20.44 17.92 8.18
C TYR A 38 -21.83 18.08 8.79
N VAL A 39 -22.41 17.00 9.34
CA VAL A 39 -23.75 17.03 9.97
C VAL A 39 -23.78 18.01 11.15
N ILE A 40 -22.78 17.97 12.02
CA ILE A 40 -22.69 18.87 13.17
C ILE A 40 -22.62 20.33 12.73
N ILE A 41 -21.75 20.62 11.76
CA ILE A 41 -21.57 21.98 11.23
C ILE A 41 -22.87 22.47 10.58
N MET A 42 -23.53 21.62 9.76
CA MET A 42 -24.77 21.99 9.09
C MET A 42 -25.90 22.26 10.08
N ILE A 43 -26.06 21.42 11.10
CA ILE A 43 -27.02 21.65 12.17
C ILE A 43 -26.77 22.98 12.86
N TRP A 44 -25.49 23.27 13.18
CA TRP A 44 -25.12 24.54 13.82
C TRP A 44 -25.45 25.75 12.95
N ILE A 45 -25.07 25.70 11.64
CA ILE A 45 -25.37 26.77 10.68
C ILE A 45 -26.88 27.00 10.55
N LEU A 46 -27.65 25.93 10.28
CA LEU A 46 -29.10 26.05 10.10
C LEU A 46 -29.82 26.64 11.33
N ASN A 47 -29.36 26.29 12.54
CA ASN A 47 -29.88 26.89 13.76
C ASN A 47 -29.44 28.36 13.92
N ALA A 48 -28.18 28.69 13.62
CA ALA A 48 -27.63 30.05 13.78
C ALA A 48 -28.37 31.08 12.88
N ILE A 49 -28.77 30.68 11.68
CA ILE A 49 -29.52 31.54 10.73
C ILE A 49 -31.03 31.48 10.90
N GLY A 50 -31.51 30.67 11.87
CA GLY A 50 -32.95 30.55 12.17
C GLY A 50 -33.80 29.81 11.15
N LEU A 51 -33.19 29.23 10.11
CA LEU A 51 -33.94 28.57 9.02
C LEU A 51 -34.67 27.29 9.45
N VAL A 52 -34.26 26.68 10.56
CA VAL A 52 -34.92 25.41 11.02
C VAL A 52 -36.38 25.60 11.34
N ALA A 53 -36.78 26.79 11.84
CA ALA A 53 -38.15 27.09 12.21
C ALA A 53 -39.07 27.30 10.99
N ASP A 54 -38.52 27.79 9.88
CA ASP A 54 -39.29 28.19 8.70
C ASP A 54 -39.24 27.14 7.58
N MET A 55 -38.35 26.12 7.69
CA MET A 55 -38.21 25.09 6.66
C MET A 55 -39.09 23.87 6.95
N GLU A 56 -39.72 23.37 5.88
CA GLU A 56 -40.39 22.07 5.91
C GLU A 56 -39.34 20.96 6.20
N SER A 57 -39.69 20.01 7.03
CA SER A 57 -38.80 18.93 7.48
C SER A 57 -38.10 18.19 6.33
N TRP A 58 -38.81 17.97 5.19
CA TRP A 58 -38.26 17.28 4.03
C TRP A 58 -37.14 18.08 3.35
N MET A 59 -37.17 19.42 3.39
CA MET A 59 -36.07 20.26 2.84
C MET A 59 -34.80 20.09 3.65
N ILE A 60 -34.90 20.01 4.98
CA ILE A 60 -33.77 19.74 5.87
C ILE A 60 -33.15 18.38 5.54
N TYR A 61 -33.98 17.35 5.37
CA TYR A 61 -33.48 16.02 4.98
C TYR A 61 -32.78 16.03 3.62
N LEU A 62 -33.26 16.79 2.63
CA LEU A 62 -32.59 16.91 1.33
C LEU A 62 -31.25 17.64 1.43
N ILE A 63 -31.20 18.78 2.12
CA ILE A 63 -29.97 19.57 2.27
C ILE A 63 -28.90 18.77 2.99
N MET A 64 -29.25 18.02 4.01
CA MET A 64 -28.34 17.21 4.78
C MET A 64 -28.05 15.86 4.09
N GLY A 65 -29.06 15.19 3.57
CA GLY A 65 -28.96 13.82 3.08
C GLY A 65 -28.30 13.69 1.70
N LEU A 66 -28.59 14.60 0.76
CA LEU A 66 -28.02 14.52 -0.59
C LEU A 66 -26.48 14.55 -0.62
N PRO A 67 -25.79 15.48 0.08
CA PRO A 67 -24.33 15.46 0.12
C PRO A 67 -23.78 14.18 0.74
N ILE A 68 -24.42 13.65 1.79
CA ILE A 68 -24.02 12.39 2.44
C ILE A 68 -24.20 11.21 1.48
N PHE A 69 -25.34 11.16 0.80
CA PHE A 69 -25.68 10.08 -0.13
C PHE A 69 -24.70 10.00 -1.31
N PHE A 70 -24.37 11.14 -1.91
CA PHE A 70 -23.44 11.22 -3.02
C PHE A 70 -21.96 11.36 -2.60
N TYR A 71 -21.64 11.44 -1.31
CA TYR A 71 -20.29 11.67 -0.80
C TYR A 71 -19.24 10.79 -1.46
N SER A 72 -19.42 9.48 -1.43
CA SER A 72 -18.43 8.55 -1.96
C SER A 72 -18.32 8.60 -3.48
N LEU A 73 -19.42 8.78 -4.20
CA LEU A 73 -19.41 8.92 -5.65
C LEU A 73 -18.68 10.21 -6.06
N LEU A 74 -19.05 11.32 -5.44
CA LEU A 74 -18.49 12.63 -5.75
C LEU A 74 -16.96 12.63 -5.54
N PHE A 75 -16.51 12.19 -4.36
CA PHE A 75 -15.10 12.19 -4.06
C PHE A 75 -14.31 11.15 -4.87
N GLU A 76 -14.82 9.94 -5.11
CA GLU A 76 -14.15 8.96 -5.98
C GLU A 76 -13.98 9.50 -7.42
N VAL A 77 -14.94 10.27 -7.93
CA VAL A 77 -14.84 10.91 -9.26
C VAL A 77 -13.83 12.07 -9.23
N LEU A 78 -13.95 13.00 -8.27
CA LEU A 78 -13.11 14.21 -8.21
C LEU A 78 -11.66 13.90 -7.85
N MET A 79 -11.43 12.92 -6.96
CA MET A 79 -10.09 12.54 -6.48
C MET A 79 -9.53 11.30 -7.19
N ASN A 80 -10.03 10.97 -8.40
CA ASN A 80 -9.51 9.86 -9.22
C ASN A 80 -9.45 8.52 -8.45
N GLY A 81 -10.55 8.12 -7.84
CA GLY A 81 -10.70 6.84 -7.15
C GLY A 81 -10.38 6.87 -5.66
N GLN A 82 -10.32 8.06 -5.07
CA GLN A 82 -10.11 8.23 -3.64
C GLN A 82 -11.25 8.99 -3.00
N THR A 83 -11.51 8.70 -1.73
CA THR A 83 -12.23 9.59 -0.81
C THR A 83 -11.22 10.23 0.14
N PRO A 84 -11.54 11.28 0.89
CA PRO A 84 -10.64 11.85 1.89
C PRO A 84 -10.08 10.80 2.86
N GLY A 85 -10.89 9.85 3.34
CA GLY A 85 -10.43 8.75 4.20
C GLY A 85 -9.50 7.76 3.48
N LYS A 86 -9.76 7.48 2.19
CA LYS A 86 -8.86 6.65 1.37
C LYS A 86 -7.54 7.36 1.07
N TYR A 87 -7.58 8.65 0.81
CA TYR A 87 -6.38 9.46 0.60
C TYR A 87 -5.48 9.46 1.84
N ALA A 88 -6.04 9.67 3.04
CA ALA A 88 -5.29 9.63 4.30
C ALA A 88 -4.61 8.27 4.53
N ASN A 89 -5.25 7.17 4.14
CA ASN A 89 -4.71 5.82 4.28
C ASN A 89 -3.86 5.37 3.09
N LYS A 90 -3.67 6.23 2.08
CA LYS A 90 -2.90 5.94 0.85
C LYS A 90 -3.43 4.70 0.13
N ILE A 91 -4.72 4.63 -0.08
CA ILE A 91 -5.36 3.60 -0.90
C ILE A 91 -6.17 4.23 -2.03
N ARG A 92 -6.25 3.54 -3.17
CA ARG A 92 -6.91 4.04 -4.39
C ARG A 92 -7.64 2.93 -5.12
N VAL A 93 -8.77 3.29 -5.72
CA VAL A 93 -9.50 2.43 -6.65
C VAL A 93 -8.83 2.50 -8.02
N VAL A 94 -8.55 1.34 -8.59
CA VAL A 94 -8.01 1.18 -9.96
C VAL A 94 -8.78 0.09 -10.68
N LYS A 95 -8.75 0.08 -12.01
CA LYS A 95 -9.22 -1.06 -12.78
C LYS A 95 -8.25 -2.24 -12.71
N ILE A 96 -8.76 -3.45 -12.94
CA ILE A 96 -7.95 -4.67 -12.94
C ILE A 96 -6.89 -4.65 -14.05
N ASP A 97 -7.16 -3.94 -15.16
CA ASP A 97 -6.22 -3.74 -16.28
C ASP A 97 -5.18 -2.64 -16.04
N GLY A 98 -5.15 -2.05 -14.84
CA GLY A 98 -4.24 -0.95 -14.49
C GLY A 98 -4.66 0.43 -15.01
N SER A 99 -5.70 0.52 -15.81
CA SER A 99 -6.21 1.79 -16.33
C SER A 99 -6.98 2.57 -15.24
N LYS A 100 -7.22 3.86 -15.50
CA LYS A 100 -8.05 4.67 -14.61
C LYS A 100 -9.52 4.24 -14.71
N PRO A 101 -10.24 4.11 -13.58
CA PRO A 101 -11.66 3.83 -13.60
C PRO A 101 -12.41 4.97 -14.30
N THR A 102 -13.44 4.60 -15.06
CA THR A 102 -14.36 5.56 -15.68
C THR A 102 -15.46 5.98 -14.72
N PHE A 103 -16.20 7.03 -15.04
CA PHE A 103 -17.38 7.45 -14.27
C PHE A 103 -18.36 6.28 -14.05
N GLY A 104 -18.62 5.48 -15.10
CA GLY A 104 -19.49 4.30 -15.00
C GLY A 104 -19.00 3.27 -13.98
N SER A 105 -17.67 3.08 -13.86
CA SER A 105 -17.10 2.21 -12.84
C SER A 105 -17.38 2.73 -11.43
N TYR A 106 -17.24 4.04 -11.20
CA TYR A 106 -17.55 4.64 -9.90
C TYR A 106 -19.04 4.59 -9.58
N LEU A 107 -19.89 4.81 -10.59
CA LEU A 107 -21.35 4.75 -10.43
C LEU A 107 -21.80 3.33 -10.04
N LEU A 108 -21.35 2.30 -10.74
CA LEU A 108 -21.67 0.89 -10.40
C LEU A 108 -21.20 0.55 -8.98
N ARG A 109 -20.01 0.96 -8.58
CA ARG A 109 -19.48 0.77 -7.23
C ARG A 109 -20.33 1.47 -6.16
N TRP A 110 -20.80 2.68 -6.47
CA TRP A 110 -21.66 3.46 -5.59
C TRP A 110 -23.04 2.84 -5.45
N MET A 111 -23.66 2.42 -6.56
CA MET A 111 -24.97 1.75 -6.51
C MET A 111 -24.92 0.45 -5.71
N LEU A 112 -23.91 -0.39 -5.96
CA LEU A 112 -23.75 -1.66 -5.23
C LEU A 112 -23.28 -1.45 -3.79
N ARG A 113 -22.73 -0.30 -3.45
CA ARG A 113 -22.42 0.08 -2.06
C ARG A 113 -23.67 0.07 -1.18
N LEU A 114 -24.82 0.47 -1.72
CA LEU A 114 -26.09 0.43 -0.98
C LEU A 114 -26.39 -0.97 -0.47
N ILE A 115 -26.12 -1.99 -1.29
CA ILE A 115 -26.29 -3.41 -0.91
C ILE A 115 -25.16 -3.86 0.03
N ASP A 116 -23.92 -3.61 -0.36
CA ASP A 116 -22.72 -4.10 0.33
C ASP A 116 -22.58 -3.54 1.75
N ILE A 117 -22.86 -2.24 1.92
CA ILE A 117 -22.54 -1.49 3.15
C ILE A 117 -23.81 -1.04 3.85
N ASP A 118 -24.71 -0.33 3.14
CA ASP A 118 -25.81 0.38 3.79
C ASP A 118 -26.94 -0.59 4.21
N ILE A 119 -27.34 -1.56 3.38
CA ILE A 119 -28.38 -2.54 3.72
C ILE A 119 -27.79 -3.67 4.60
N ALA A 120 -26.63 -4.20 4.23
CA ALA A 120 -26.06 -5.36 4.91
C ALA A 120 -25.04 -4.99 6.01
N SER A 121 -24.98 -3.73 6.43
CA SER A 121 -24.05 -3.23 7.47
C SER A 121 -22.59 -3.64 7.22
N GLY A 122 -22.18 -3.73 5.95
CA GLY A 122 -20.83 -4.09 5.54
C GLY A 122 -20.51 -5.59 5.57
N SER A 123 -21.42 -6.44 6.05
CA SER A 123 -21.17 -7.89 6.15
C SER A 123 -20.98 -8.54 4.78
N VAL A 124 -21.79 -8.17 3.79
CA VAL A 124 -21.65 -8.66 2.41
C VAL A 124 -20.30 -8.21 1.81
N ALA A 125 -19.92 -6.95 2.01
CA ALA A 125 -18.62 -6.46 1.56
C ALA A 125 -17.46 -7.23 2.20
N LEU A 126 -17.51 -7.50 3.50
CA LEU A 126 -16.49 -8.25 4.21
C LEU A 126 -16.40 -9.70 3.72
N LEU A 127 -17.53 -10.39 3.61
CA LEU A 127 -17.58 -11.77 3.14
C LEU A 127 -17.06 -11.90 1.71
N THR A 128 -17.47 -11.01 0.80
CA THR A 128 -17.00 -11.04 -0.59
C THR A 128 -15.51 -10.77 -0.71
N ILE A 129 -14.94 -9.85 0.08
CA ILE A 129 -13.50 -9.57 0.11
C ILE A 129 -12.73 -10.81 0.60
N LEU A 130 -13.21 -11.51 1.62
CA LEU A 130 -12.56 -12.67 2.19
C LEU A 130 -12.64 -13.90 1.28
N LEU A 131 -13.79 -14.11 0.63
CA LEU A 131 -14.03 -15.28 -0.22
C LEU A 131 -13.41 -15.15 -1.61
N ASN A 132 -13.34 -13.95 -2.15
CA ASN A 132 -12.88 -13.72 -3.53
C ASN A 132 -11.37 -13.90 -3.74
N GLY A 133 -10.54 -14.03 -2.69
CA GLY A 133 -9.08 -14.15 -2.80
C GLY A 133 -8.35 -12.96 -3.46
N LYS A 134 -9.08 -12.12 -4.23
CA LYS A 134 -8.56 -10.91 -4.89
C LYS A 134 -8.82 -9.62 -4.10
N GLY A 135 -9.41 -9.74 -2.90
CA GLY A 135 -9.70 -8.61 -2.05
C GLY A 135 -10.73 -7.62 -2.64
N GLN A 136 -11.67 -8.10 -3.45
CA GLN A 136 -12.70 -7.28 -4.10
C GLN A 136 -14.05 -7.47 -3.40
N ARG A 137 -14.78 -6.36 -3.16
CA ARG A 137 -16.18 -6.40 -2.76
C ARG A 137 -17.09 -6.59 -4.00
N LEU A 138 -18.39 -6.81 -3.80
CA LEU A 138 -19.33 -7.03 -4.89
C LEU A 138 -19.32 -5.89 -5.92
N GLY A 139 -19.34 -4.64 -5.46
CA GLY A 139 -19.22 -3.47 -6.33
C GLY A 139 -17.90 -3.38 -7.09
N ASP A 140 -16.80 -3.86 -6.51
CA ASP A 140 -15.50 -3.91 -7.17
C ASP A 140 -15.48 -4.94 -8.30
N ILE A 141 -16.10 -6.10 -8.08
CA ILE A 141 -16.22 -7.19 -9.06
C ILE A 141 -17.05 -6.72 -10.26
N ALA A 142 -18.23 -6.15 -10.00
CA ALA A 142 -19.14 -5.68 -11.06
C ALA A 142 -18.52 -4.55 -11.92
N ALA A 143 -17.72 -3.67 -11.30
CA ALA A 143 -17.04 -2.58 -11.98
C ALA A 143 -15.67 -2.94 -12.57
N SER A 144 -15.21 -4.21 -12.47
CA SER A 144 -13.88 -4.67 -12.85
C SER A 144 -12.75 -3.80 -12.24
N THR A 145 -12.89 -3.48 -10.95
CA THR A 145 -11.96 -2.63 -10.20
C THR A 145 -11.40 -3.38 -8.99
N THR A 146 -10.34 -2.84 -8.42
CA THR A 146 -9.81 -3.26 -7.12
C THR A 146 -9.31 -2.06 -6.34
N VAL A 147 -9.08 -2.23 -5.04
CA VAL A 147 -8.48 -1.18 -4.20
C VAL A 147 -7.05 -1.56 -3.91
N ILE A 148 -6.10 -0.73 -4.34
CA ILE A 148 -4.67 -0.92 -4.13
C ILE A 148 -4.16 -0.02 -3.03
N SER A 149 -3.02 -0.41 -2.42
CA SER A 149 -2.27 0.42 -1.50
C SER A 149 -1.18 1.17 -2.26
N GLU A 150 -1.19 2.50 -2.17
CA GLU A 150 -0.13 3.38 -2.70
C GLU A 150 1.05 3.50 -1.72
N LYS A 151 0.97 2.85 -0.56
CA LYS A 151 2.12 2.79 0.35
C LYS A 151 3.21 2.01 -0.35
N LYS A 152 4.31 2.69 -0.69
CA LYS A 152 5.53 1.98 -1.10
C LYS A 152 5.81 0.98 0.01
N ARG A 153 5.80 -0.32 -0.32
CA ARG A 153 6.48 -1.25 0.57
C ARG A 153 7.91 -0.73 0.58
N VAL A 154 8.37 -0.31 1.74
CA VAL A 154 9.79 -0.22 1.97
C VAL A 154 10.28 -1.65 1.75
N THR A 155 10.69 -1.95 0.54
CA THR A 155 11.30 -3.22 0.22
C THR A 155 12.57 -3.23 1.05
N ILE A 156 12.94 -4.39 1.55
CA ILE A 156 14.23 -4.56 2.24
C ILE A 156 15.37 -3.98 1.38
N HIS A 157 15.18 -3.88 0.09
CA HIS A 157 16.05 -3.23 -0.88
C HIS A 157 16.24 -1.71 -0.63
N ASP A 158 15.17 -0.97 -0.29
CA ASP A 158 15.26 0.49 -0.06
C ASP A 158 15.95 0.85 1.27
N THR A 159 16.02 -0.11 2.20
CA THR A 159 16.79 0.03 3.45
C THR A 159 18.22 -0.51 3.32
N LEU A 160 18.60 -0.98 2.13
CA LEU A 160 19.90 -1.59 1.86
C LEU A 160 20.90 -0.64 1.17
N VAL A 161 20.45 0.52 0.77
CA VAL A 161 21.34 1.65 0.55
C VAL A 161 21.82 2.03 1.95
N ALA A 162 22.84 1.31 2.46
CA ALA A 162 23.61 1.85 3.57
C ALA A 162 24.18 3.17 3.03
N ASP A 163 23.88 4.27 3.70
CA ASP A 163 24.59 5.52 3.48
C ASP A 163 26.08 5.19 3.63
N ILE A 164 26.74 5.02 2.49
CA ILE A 164 28.18 4.83 2.48
C ILE A 164 28.73 6.23 2.73
N PRO A 165 29.50 6.46 3.79
CA PRO A 165 30.14 7.75 4.01
C PRO A 165 30.94 8.16 2.77
N ASP A 166 30.93 9.43 2.40
CA ASP A 166 31.65 9.95 1.22
C ASP A 166 33.16 9.66 1.25
N ASP A 167 33.71 9.37 2.43
CA ASP A 167 35.11 9.02 2.69
C ASP A 167 35.36 7.50 2.77
N TYR A 168 34.39 6.67 2.43
CA TYR A 168 34.53 5.20 2.51
C TYR A 168 35.54 4.68 1.48
N VAL A 169 36.54 3.94 1.97
CA VAL A 169 37.52 3.26 1.13
C VAL A 169 37.19 1.77 1.08
N PRO A 170 36.85 1.22 -0.09
CA PRO A 170 36.53 -0.21 -0.21
C PRO A 170 37.76 -1.08 0.07
N THR A 171 37.54 -2.20 0.75
CA THR A 171 38.58 -3.13 1.16
C THR A 171 38.79 -4.27 0.14
N PHE A 172 37.70 -4.76 -0.44
CA PHE A 172 37.73 -5.96 -1.31
C PHE A 172 37.14 -5.63 -2.69
N SER A 173 37.98 -5.48 -3.72
CA SER A 173 37.54 -5.29 -5.11
C SER A 173 36.89 -6.55 -5.72
N GLN A 174 37.24 -7.73 -5.20
CA GLN A 174 36.72 -9.02 -5.66
C GLN A 174 35.21 -9.21 -5.44
N VAL A 175 34.59 -8.35 -4.66
CA VAL A 175 33.12 -8.37 -4.46
C VAL A 175 32.32 -8.16 -5.74
N THR A 176 32.96 -7.58 -6.78
CA THR A 176 32.36 -7.42 -8.12
C THR A 176 32.13 -8.74 -8.85
N MET A 177 32.69 -9.85 -8.37
CA MET A 177 32.44 -11.21 -8.88
C MET A 177 31.05 -11.73 -8.46
N LEU A 178 30.43 -11.14 -7.43
CA LEU A 178 29.10 -11.50 -6.99
C LEU A 178 28.06 -10.90 -7.94
N SER A 179 27.04 -11.69 -8.28
CA SER A 179 25.90 -11.15 -9.03
C SER A 179 24.95 -10.35 -8.11
N ASP A 180 24.09 -9.51 -8.71
CA ASP A 180 23.04 -8.79 -7.98
C ASP A 180 22.13 -9.74 -7.19
N ALA A 181 21.83 -10.92 -7.74
CA ALA A 181 21.03 -11.94 -7.08
C ALA A 181 21.74 -12.55 -5.86
N ASP A 182 23.05 -12.77 -5.96
CA ASP A 182 23.84 -13.31 -4.85
C ASP A 182 23.91 -12.31 -3.70
N ILE A 183 24.21 -11.04 -4.00
CA ILE A 183 24.30 -10.01 -2.96
C ILE A 183 22.94 -9.75 -2.29
N GLN A 184 21.84 -9.82 -3.02
CA GLN A 184 20.50 -9.72 -2.42
C GLN A 184 20.24 -10.86 -1.43
N SER A 185 20.56 -12.08 -1.83
CA SER A 185 20.42 -13.27 -0.97
C SER A 185 21.31 -13.18 0.27
N ILE A 186 22.56 -12.73 0.11
CA ILE A 186 23.50 -12.50 1.21
C ILE A 186 22.95 -11.45 2.18
N LYS A 187 22.50 -10.32 1.68
CA LYS A 187 21.91 -9.23 2.49
C LYS A 187 20.69 -9.70 3.29
N GLU A 188 19.77 -10.43 2.67
CA GLU A 188 18.56 -10.94 3.31
C GLU A 188 18.88 -11.94 4.43
N LEU A 189 19.71 -12.94 4.12
CA LEU A 189 20.11 -13.96 5.09
C LEU A 189 20.91 -13.36 6.23
N TYR A 190 21.86 -12.46 5.98
CA TYR A 190 22.65 -11.78 6.99
C TYR A 190 21.79 -11.01 7.98
N ARG A 191 20.81 -10.22 7.50
CA ARG A 191 19.91 -9.48 8.36
C ARG A 191 18.99 -10.38 9.18
N SER A 192 18.44 -11.41 8.56
CA SER A 192 17.61 -12.38 9.26
C SER A 192 18.40 -13.06 10.37
N ALA A 193 19.65 -13.47 10.08
CA ALA A 193 20.54 -14.11 11.04
C ALA A 193 20.93 -13.16 12.18
N LYS A 194 21.30 -11.91 11.85
CA LYS A 194 21.66 -10.88 12.85
C LYS A 194 20.50 -10.58 13.80
N ARG A 195 19.27 -10.44 13.27
CA ARG A 195 18.06 -10.18 14.09
C ARG A 195 17.69 -11.36 14.98
N LYS A 196 17.90 -12.60 14.52
CA LYS A 196 17.59 -13.82 15.26
C LYS A 196 18.74 -14.32 16.15
N GLY A 197 19.89 -13.65 16.13
CA GLY A 197 21.11 -14.09 16.83
C GLY A 197 21.69 -15.39 16.29
N ASN A 198 21.39 -15.77 15.03
CA ASN A 198 21.83 -17.04 14.46
C ASN A 198 23.23 -16.92 13.82
N HIS A 199 24.26 -17.04 14.65
CA HIS A 199 25.66 -16.97 14.21
C HIS A 199 26.04 -18.09 13.21
N GLY A 200 25.40 -19.26 13.28
CA GLY A 200 25.70 -20.36 12.35
C GLY A 200 25.40 -20.03 10.88
N VAL A 201 24.36 -19.23 10.61
CA VAL A 201 24.06 -18.75 9.26
C VAL A 201 25.10 -17.75 8.80
N ILE A 202 25.57 -16.86 9.68
CA ILE A 202 26.61 -15.86 9.34
C ILE A 202 27.92 -16.55 8.97
N VAL A 203 28.32 -17.60 9.69
CA VAL A 203 29.52 -18.39 9.37
C VAL A 203 29.39 -19.09 8.01
N LYS A 204 28.21 -19.67 7.72
CA LYS A 204 27.97 -20.28 6.40
C LYS A 204 28.00 -19.26 5.26
N LEU A 205 27.46 -18.05 5.47
CA LEU A 205 27.54 -16.96 4.50
C LEU A 205 28.99 -16.55 4.25
N HIS A 206 29.77 -16.37 5.32
CA HIS A 206 31.19 -16.06 5.24
C HIS A 206 31.93 -17.09 4.37
N GLN A 207 31.74 -18.39 4.63
CA GLN A 207 32.38 -19.48 3.87
C GLN A 207 31.95 -19.44 2.40
N LYS A 208 30.68 -19.24 2.12
CA LYS A 208 30.15 -19.21 0.75
C LYS A 208 30.65 -18.00 -0.04
N ILE A 209 30.79 -16.84 0.59
CA ILE A 209 31.37 -15.65 -0.05
C ILE A 209 32.84 -15.89 -0.40
N ILE A 210 33.64 -16.47 0.51
CA ILE A 210 35.05 -16.82 0.24
C ILE A 210 35.13 -17.81 -0.91
N GLU A 211 34.29 -18.83 -0.95
CA GLU A 211 34.29 -19.83 -2.04
C GLU A 211 34.06 -19.19 -3.43
N ILE A 212 33.21 -18.16 -3.51
CA ILE A 212 32.88 -17.48 -4.78
C ILE A 212 33.93 -16.44 -5.15
N THR A 213 34.45 -15.69 -4.16
CA THR A 213 35.29 -14.50 -4.41
C THR A 213 36.78 -14.75 -4.22
N ASP A 214 37.18 -15.89 -3.67
CA ASP A 214 38.55 -16.26 -3.28
C ASP A 214 39.24 -15.19 -2.38
N ILE A 215 38.47 -14.44 -1.61
CA ILE A 215 38.96 -13.42 -0.68
C ILE A 215 39.63 -14.11 0.52
N LYS A 216 40.88 -13.79 0.80
CA LYS A 216 41.56 -14.19 2.03
C LYS A 216 41.47 -13.08 3.06
N THR A 217 40.86 -13.37 4.23
CA THR A 217 40.65 -12.38 5.27
C THR A 217 40.76 -12.99 6.67
N GLU A 218 41.21 -12.18 7.61
CA GLU A 218 41.25 -12.54 9.05
C GLU A 218 40.09 -11.92 9.81
N LEU A 219 39.19 -11.22 9.12
CA LEU A 219 38.03 -10.58 9.73
C LEU A 219 37.05 -11.63 10.33
N LYS A 220 36.41 -11.27 11.42
CA LYS A 220 35.34 -12.10 11.97
C LYS A 220 34.19 -12.23 10.96
N PRO A 221 33.49 -13.37 10.91
CA PRO A 221 32.43 -13.61 9.93
C PRO A 221 31.38 -12.49 9.83
N ILE A 222 31.01 -11.90 10.94
CA ILE A 222 30.01 -10.82 10.99
C ILE A 222 30.55 -9.53 10.36
N ASP A 223 31.80 -9.17 10.65
CA ASP A 223 32.43 -7.94 10.15
C ASP A 223 32.76 -8.09 8.66
N PHE A 224 33.22 -9.27 8.25
CA PHE A 224 33.51 -9.58 6.84
C PHE A 224 32.27 -9.44 5.96
N VAL A 225 31.14 -10.06 6.35
CA VAL A 225 29.91 -9.95 5.56
C VAL A 225 29.39 -8.50 5.49
N ASP A 226 29.58 -7.72 6.56
CA ASP A 226 29.19 -6.30 6.58
C ASP A 226 30.06 -5.47 5.61
N VAL A 227 31.38 -5.70 5.59
CA VAL A 227 32.32 -5.04 4.67
C VAL A 227 32.03 -5.43 3.22
N VAL A 228 31.81 -6.72 2.92
CA VAL A 228 31.46 -7.19 1.57
C VAL A 228 30.20 -6.49 1.04
N ILE A 229 29.18 -6.34 1.88
CA ILE A 229 27.94 -5.63 1.50
C ILE A 229 28.22 -4.14 1.20
N LYS A 230 29.06 -3.48 1.99
CA LYS A 230 29.44 -2.07 1.79
C LYS A 230 30.28 -1.89 0.54
N ASP A 231 31.30 -2.73 0.35
CA ASP A 231 32.19 -2.69 -0.83
C ASP A 231 31.41 -2.92 -2.13
N TYR A 232 30.50 -3.91 -2.14
CA TYR A 232 29.64 -4.13 -3.30
C TYR A 232 28.78 -2.91 -3.64
N ASN A 233 28.16 -2.29 -2.64
CA ASN A 233 27.36 -1.09 -2.85
C ASN A 233 28.24 0.06 -3.39
N TYR A 234 29.46 0.22 -2.90
CA TYR A 234 30.41 1.23 -3.39
C TYR A 234 30.73 1.06 -4.87
N TYR A 235 31.03 -0.17 -5.32
CA TYR A 235 31.37 -0.45 -6.71
C TYR A 235 30.16 -0.46 -7.67
N THR A 236 28.95 -0.58 -7.18
CA THR A 236 27.73 -0.63 -8.02
C THR A 236 26.92 0.66 -8.02
N GLN A 237 27.21 1.60 -7.12
CA GLN A 237 26.52 2.91 -7.04
C GLN A 237 27.32 4.04 -7.71
N ASN A 238 28.57 3.80 -8.11
CA ASN A 238 29.39 4.66 -8.95
C ASN A 238 29.46 4.01 -10.34
#